data_78353a2d35907a0b6c0603017f8e6cac
#
_entry.id   78353a2d35907a0b6c0603017f8e6cac
#
_cell.length_a   1.000
_cell.length_b   1.000
_cell.length_c   1.000
_cell.angle_alpha   90.00
_cell.angle_beta   90.00
_cell.angle_gamma   90.00
#
_symmetry.space_group_name_H-M   'P 1'
#
loop_
_entity.id
_entity.type
_entity.pdbx_description
1 polymer ?
#
loop_
_entity_poly.entity_id
_entity_poly.type
_entity_poly.pdbx_seq_one_letter_code
_entity_poly.pdbx_strand_id
1 'polypeptide(L)' 'MSAKELVEYVAKSLVDDPEAVKVTEVGDEEGTVIELHVAEDDMGKVIGRNGSVAKALRTLLKVTAARDGGSVTLEII' A
#
# COMPACT_ATOMS: atom_id res chain seq x y z
N MET A 1 10.03 9.45 -3.90
CA MET A 1 9.37 8.16 -3.86
C MET A 1 7.87 8.36 -4.03
N SER A 2 7.26 7.67 -4.97
CA SER A 2 5.83 7.74 -5.20
C SER A 2 5.07 6.87 -4.19
N ALA A 3 3.74 7.08 -4.08
CA ALA A 3 2.90 6.25 -3.24
C ALA A 3 2.99 4.78 -3.62
N LYS A 4 2.97 4.48 -4.91
CA LYS A 4 3.09 3.12 -5.41
C LYS A 4 4.43 2.49 -5.01
N GLU A 5 5.51 3.22 -5.17
CA GLU A 5 6.85 2.74 -4.79
C GLU A 5 6.96 2.49 -3.29
N LEU A 6 6.36 3.35 -2.49
CA LEU A 6 6.36 3.19 -1.04
C LEU A 6 5.65 1.90 -0.63
N VAL A 7 4.45 1.67 -1.16
CA VAL A 7 3.68 0.46 -0.85
C VAL A 7 4.45 -0.79 -1.31
N GLU A 8 5.01 -0.75 -2.50
CA GLU A 8 5.77 -1.87 -3.04
C GLU A 8 6.99 -2.18 -2.17
N TYR A 9 7.74 -1.16 -1.78
CA TYR A 9 8.92 -1.31 -0.94
C TYR A 9 8.57 -1.94 0.41
N VAL A 10 7.55 -1.41 1.08
CA VAL A 10 7.14 -1.91 2.39
C VAL A 10 6.63 -3.35 2.29
N ALA A 11 5.76 -3.63 1.32
CA ALA A 11 5.21 -4.97 1.15
C ALA A 11 6.31 -6.00 0.88
N LYS A 12 7.21 -5.71 -0.05
CA LYS A 12 8.32 -6.61 -0.37
C LYS A 12 9.26 -6.84 0.80
N SER A 13 9.38 -5.86 1.68
CA SER A 13 10.22 -5.97 2.87
C SER A 13 9.61 -6.85 3.96
N LEU A 14 8.30 -7.01 3.96
CA LEU A 14 7.59 -7.73 5.02
C LEU A 14 7.23 -9.17 4.66
N VAL A 15 7.01 -9.45 3.37
CA VAL A 15 6.49 -10.75 2.95
C VAL A 15 7.59 -11.78 2.75
N ASP A 16 7.20 -13.07 2.79
CA ASP A 16 8.13 -14.17 2.49
C ASP A 16 8.28 -14.38 0.99
N ASP A 17 7.27 -14.01 0.20
CA ASP A 17 7.27 -14.17 -1.25
C ASP A 17 7.17 -12.80 -1.94
N PRO A 18 8.27 -12.06 -2.04
CA PRO A 18 8.25 -10.74 -2.65
C PRO A 18 7.91 -10.75 -4.15
N GLU A 19 8.11 -11.87 -4.82
CA GLU A 19 7.76 -11.98 -6.24
C GLU A 19 6.25 -11.98 -6.49
N ALA A 20 5.47 -12.35 -5.46
CA ALA A 20 4.02 -12.33 -5.54
C ALA A 20 3.43 -10.92 -5.30
N VAL A 21 4.24 -9.98 -4.84
CA VAL A 21 3.77 -8.61 -4.59
C VAL A 21 3.48 -7.92 -5.91
N LYS A 22 2.24 -7.43 -6.04
CA LYS A 22 1.81 -6.61 -7.17
C LYS A 22 1.14 -5.37 -6.65
N VAL A 23 1.53 -4.22 -7.15
CA VAL A 23 0.94 -2.94 -6.78
C VAL A 23 0.40 -2.29 -8.03
N THR A 24 -0.89 -1.98 -8.00
CA THR A 24 -1.58 -1.32 -9.11
C THR A 24 -2.05 0.05 -8.66
N GLU A 25 -1.87 1.04 -9.50
CA GLU A 25 -2.31 2.40 -9.23
C GLU A 25 -3.43 2.76 -10.20
N VAL A 26 -4.58 3.13 -9.64
CA VAL A 26 -5.72 3.58 -10.42
C VAL A 26 -6.06 4.99 -9.97
N GLY A 27 -5.91 5.96 -10.88
CA GLY A 27 -6.16 7.36 -10.55
C GLY A 27 -7.30 7.94 -11.36
N ASP A 28 -8.00 8.90 -10.77
CA ASP A 28 -9.03 9.69 -11.44
C ASP A 28 -9.00 11.11 -10.87
N GLU A 29 -10.02 11.94 -11.21
CA GLU A 29 -10.10 13.32 -10.76
C GLU A 29 -10.29 13.44 -9.23
N GLU A 30 -10.84 12.41 -8.60
CA GLU A 30 -11.11 12.42 -7.16
C GLU A 30 -9.94 11.93 -6.32
N GLY A 31 -9.00 11.21 -6.93
CA GLY A 31 -7.84 10.70 -6.21
C GLY A 31 -7.28 9.44 -6.83
N THR A 32 -6.39 8.81 -6.08
CA THR A 32 -5.68 7.61 -6.52
C THR A 32 -5.97 6.47 -5.55
N VAL A 33 -6.21 5.27 -6.09
CA VAL A 33 -6.33 4.04 -5.31
C VAL A 33 -5.11 3.19 -5.60
N ILE A 34 -4.41 2.79 -4.55
CA ILE A 34 -3.29 1.85 -4.65
C ILE A 34 -3.82 0.49 -4.22
N GLU A 35 -3.77 -0.47 -5.13
CA GLU A 35 -4.21 -1.84 -4.87
C GLU A 35 -2.99 -2.72 -4.64
N LEU A 36 -2.93 -3.34 -3.49
CA LEU A 36 -1.82 -4.22 -3.10
C LEU A 36 -2.27 -5.67 -3.11
N HIS A 37 -1.54 -6.50 -3.85
CA HIS A 37 -1.71 -7.94 -3.88
C HIS A 37 -0.45 -8.60 -3.33
N VAL A 38 -0.62 -9.57 -2.46
CA VAL A 38 0.47 -10.39 -1.93
C VAL A 38 0.05 -11.86 -1.97
N ALA A 39 0.99 -12.76 -1.73
CA ALA A 39 0.66 -14.18 -1.58
C ALA A 39 -0.33 -14.33 -0.42
N GLU A 40 -1.27 -15.27 -0.55
CA GLU A 40 -2.31 -15.48 0.45
C GLU A 40 -1.74 -15.66 1.86
N ASP A 41 -0.68 -16.44 1.98
CA ASP A 41 -0.04 -16.69 3.27
C ASP A 41 0.66 -15.46 3.85
N ASP A 42 0.87 -14.42 3.06
CA ASP A 42 1.54 -13.20 3.48
C ASP A 42 0.57 -12.06 3.84
N MET A 43 -0.73 -12.26 3.65
CA MET A 43 -1.73 -11.23 3.93
C MET A 43 -1.61 -10.67 5.34
N GLY A 44 -1.44 -11.55 6.33
CA GLY A 44 -1.31 -11.14 7.72
C GLY A 44 -0.10 -10.24 7.98
N LYS A 45 0.94 -10.37 7.17
CA LYS A 45 2.17 -9.57 7.33
C LYS A 45 2.00 -8.12 6.89
N VAL A 46 1.14 -7.88 5.89
CA VAL A 46 0.89 -6.52 5.39
C VAL A 46 -0.28 -5.85 6.10
N ILE A 47 -1.12 -6.64 6.76
CA ILE A 47 -2.21 -6.10 7.59
C ILE A 47 -1.70 -5.80 8.99
N GLY A 48 -0.94 -6.75 9.56
CA GLY A 48 -0.39 -6.64 10.91
C GLY A 48 -1.42 -6.92 11.99
N ARG A 49 -0.94 -7.03 13.22
CA ARG A 49 -1.82 -7.27 14.37
C ARG A 49 -2.80 -6.10 14.53
N ASN A 50 -4.09 -6.41 14.57
CA ASN A 50 -5.15 -5.40 14.70
C ASN A 50 -5.13 -4.35 13.58
N GLY A 51 -4.57 -4.73 12.42
CA GLY A 51 -4.47 -3.82 11.29
C GLY A 51 -3.40 -2.76 11.41
N SER A 52 -2.42 -2.92 12.32
CA SER A 52 -1.42 -1.91 12.62
C SER A 52 -0.55 -1.54 11.43
N VAL A 53 -0.13 -2.52 10.63
CA VAL A 53 0.72 -2.26 9.46
C VAL A 53 -0.09 -1.52 8.38
N ALA A 54 -1.30 -1.98 8.12
CA ALA A 54 -2.18 -1.33 7.14
C ALA A 54 -2.50 0.11 7.55
N LYS A 55 -2.75 0.34 8.82
CA LYS A 55 -2.99 1.71 9.34
C LYS A 55 -1.77 2.60 9.17
N ALA A 56 -0.59 2.07 9.45
CA ALA A 56 0.66 2.81 9.29
C ALA A 56 0.89 3.19 7.82
N LEU A 57 0.67 2.24 6.90
CA LEU A 57 0.77 2.51 5.48
C LEU A 57 -0.20 3.59 5.04
N ARG A 58 -1.45 3.52 5.49
CA ARG A 58 -2.46 4.52 5.15
C ARG A 58 -2.07 5.90 5.66
N THR A 59 -1.47 5.98 6.84
CA THR A 59 -0.99 7.24 7.39
C THR A 59 0.14 7.82 6.54
N LEU A 60 1.10 6.99 6.15
CA LEU A 60 2.20 7.42 5.29
C LEU A 60 1.70 7.89 3.92
N LEU A 61 0.70 7.21 3.36
CA LEU A 61 0.12 7.60 2.09
C LEU A 61 -0.61 8.94 2.17
N LYS A 62 -1.25 9.24 3.30
CA LYS A 62 -1.88 10.54 3.52
C LYS A 62 -0.85 11.67 3.50
N VAL A 63 0.31 11.43 4.09
CA VAL A 63 1.41 12.41 4.08
C VAL A 63 1.88 12.64 2.65
N THR A 64 2.08 11.58 1.88
CA THR A 64 2.48 11.66 0.48
C THR A 64 1.44 12.42 -0.35
N ALA A 65 0.16 12.10 -0.16
CA ALA A 65 -0.93 12.75 -0.87
C ALA A 65 -1.03 14.24 -0.53
N ALA A 66 -0.84 14.61 0.73
CA ALA A 66 -0.87 15.99 1.16
C ALA A 66 0.22 16.82 0.47
N ARG A 67 1.37 16.23 0.22
CA ARG A 67 2.48 16.89 -0.47
C ARG A 67 2.18 17.11 -1.96
N ASP A 68 1.46 16.16 -2.56
CA ASP A 68 1.16 16.18 -4.00
C ASP A 68 -0.19 16.83 -4.32
N GLY A 69 -0.97 17.19 -3.30
CA GLY A 69 -2.24 17.88 -3.48
C GLY A 69 -3.42 17.02 -3.88
N GLY A 70 -3.35 15.71 -3.63
CA GLY A 70 -4.42 14.78 -3.97
C GLY A 70 -4.85 13.94 -2.78
N SER A 71 -5.60 12.88 -3.04
CA SER A 71 -5.92 11.86 -2.06
C SER A 71 -5.45 10.50 -2.55
N VAL A 72 -5.00 9.65 -1.62
CA VAL A 72 -4.55 8.30 -1.93
C VAL A 72 -5.20 7.33 -0.96
N THR A 73 -5.79 6.28 -1.51
CA THR A 73 -6.43 5.22 -0.74
C THR A 73 -5.69 3.91 -0.97
N LEU A 74 -5.51 3.13 0.07
CA LEU A 74 -4.89 1.81 -0.03
C LEU A 74 -5.95 0.73 0.11
N GLU A 75 -5.96 -0.20 -0.84
CA GLU A 75 -6.78 -1.41 -0.78
C GLU A 75 -5.86 -2.61 -0.80
N ILE A 76 -6.01 -3.51 0.17
CA ILE A 76 -5.29 -4.78 0.23
C ILE A 76 -6.25 -5.87 -0.23
N ILE A 77 -5.93 -6.50 -1.34
CA ILE A 77 -6.83 -7.44 -2.01
C ILE A 77 -6.36 -8.89 -1.82
#